data_4f5379a9ffd28c727bf44c2a625701f8
#
_entry.id   4f5379a9ffd28c727bf44c2a625701f8
#
_cell.length_a   1.000
_cell.length_b   1.000
_cell.length_c   1.000
_cell.angle_alpha   90.00
_cell.angle_beta   90.00
_cell.angle_gamma   90.00
#
_symmetry.space_group_name_H-M   'P 1'
#
loop_
_entity.id
_entity.type
_entity.pdbx_description
1 polymer ?
#
loop_
_entity_poly.entity_id
_entity_poly.type
_entity_poly.pdbx_seq_one_letter_code
_entity_poly.pdbx_strand_id
1 'polypeptide(L)'
;FLLPWSIALINLIIRKGKTFLQHRWLIFLGLWMLWTPFFFTTSKSLIHPYILPSCLPVSLLIIHFWEELKNKKVYFKIAVGLPILIFMVQLSGIAKPLYEHTTDKYLIAATSQELPLYSLEQKTYSSQFYSQGTIKIISQEEFTQKLDATTAFRILLSKAQWSALDIETQSKLTQKDCNKKRCSYHFIPLN
;
A
#
# COMPACT_ATOMS: atom_id res chain seq x y z
N PHE A 1 -13.11 -7.35 -7.81
CA PHE A 1 -13.96 -8.48 -8.25
C PHE A 1 -15.12 -8.77 -7.29
N LEU A 2 -14.88 -8.89 -5.97
CA LEU A 2 -15.90 -9.27 -4.98
C LEU A 2 -16.87 -8.17 -4.58
N LEU A 3 -16.53 -6.89 -4.75
CA LEU A 3 -17.31 -5.76 -4.26
C LEU A 3 -18.80 -5.79 -4.68
N PRO A 4 -19.16 -5.97 -5.96
CA PRO A 4 -20.59 -6.01 -6.35
C PRO A 4 -21.32 -7.21 -5.77
N TRP A 5 -20.64 -8.34 -5.60
CA TRP A 5 -21.19 -9.54 -4.98
C TRP A 5 -21.42 -9.40 -3.49
N SER A 6 -20.54 -8.66 -2.78
CA SER A 6 -20.73 -8.38 -1.36
C SER A 6 -22.02 -7.62 -1.09
N ILE A 7 -22.34 -6.63 -1.92
CA ILE A 7 -23.61 -5.88 -1.82
C ILE A 7 -24.81 -6.82 -2.05
N ALA A 8 -24.73 -7.68 -3.06
CA ALA A 8 -25.77 -8.64 -3.36
C ALA A 8 -25.98 -9.65 -2.21
N LEU A 9 -24.88 -10.13 -1.61
CA LEU A 9 -24.92 -11.04 -0.45
C LEU A 9 -25.52 -10.38 0.78
N ILE A 10 -25.13 -9.17 1.12
CA ILE A 10 -25.68 -8.43 2.28
C ILE A 10 -27.19 -8.31 2.13
N ASN A 11 -27.67 -7.87 0.97
CA ASN A 11 -29.10 -7.78 0.70
C ASN A 11 -29.82 -9.14 0.83
N LEU A 12 -29.18 -10.20 0.39
CA LEU A 12 -29.75 -11.54 0.45
C LEU A 12 -29.78 -12.07 1.90
N ILE A 13 -28.71 -11.89 2.67
CA ILE A 13 -28.63 -12.27 4.09
C ILE A 13 -29.70 -11.54 4.91
N ILE A 14 -29.90 -10.23 4.66
CA ILE A 14 -30.96 -9.46 5.33
C ILE A 14 -32.34 -10.05 5.03
N ARG A 15 -32.61 -10.46 3.78
CA ARG A 15 -33.92 -11.02 3.37
C ARG A 15 -34.13 -12.45 3.87
N LYS A 16 -33.08 -13.25 3.92
CA LYS A 16 -33.11 -14.69 4.20
C LYS A 16 -32.47 -15.05 5.56
N GLY A 17 -32.38 -14.11 6.49
CA GLY A 17 -31.69 -14.31 7.78
C GLY A 17 -32.17 -15.54 8.55
N LYS A 18 -33.48 -15.85 8.55
CA LYS A 18 -34.02 -17.06 9.20
C LYS A 18 -33.47 -18.33 8.56
N THR A 19 -33.48 -18.46 7.24
CA THR A 19 -32.93 -19.60 6.50
C THR A 19 -31.44 -19.74 6.72
N PHE A 20 -30.71 -18.60 6.74
CA PHE A 20 -29.28 -18.58 7.01
C PHE A 20 -28.93 -19.16 8.38
N LEU A 21 -29.69 -18.80 9.41
CA LEU A 21 -29.50 -19.27 10.79
C LEU A 21 -29.93 -20.73 11.03
N GLN A 22 -30.75 -21.31 10.15
CA GLN A 22 -31.16 -22.71 10.23
C GLN A 22 -30.11 -23.70 9.75
N HIS A 23 -29.16 -23.27 8.92
CA HIS A 23 -28.15 -24.12 8.33
C HIS A 23 -26.78 -23.89 8.96
N ARG A 24 -26.27 -24.85 9.72
CA ARG A 24 -24.95 -24.80 10.38
C ARG A 24 -23.81 -24.44 9.43
N TRP A 25 -23.87 -24.95 8.20
CA TRP A 25 -22.89 -24.65 7.15
C TRP A 25 -22.88 -23.18 6.74
N LEU A 26 -24.05 -22.56 6.59
CA LEU A 26 -24.16 -21.14 6.24
C LEU A 26 -23.67 -20.25 7.38
N ILE A 27 -23.97 -20.61 8.63
CA ILE A 27 -23.45 -19.93 9.82
C ILE A 27 -21.91 -20.00 9.81
N PHE A 28 -21.34 -21.18 9.57
CA PHE A 28 -19.88 -21.33 9.49
C PHE A 28 -19.26 -20.44 8.41
N LEU A 29 -19.82 -20.41 7.20
CA LEU A 29 -19.33 -19.56 6.12
C LEU A 29 -19.46 -18.06 6.47
N GLY A 30 -20.57 -17.66 7.11
CA GLY A 30 -20.77 -16.29 7.58
C GLY A 30 -19.78 -15.88 8.66
N LEU A 31 -19.54 -16.72 9.64
CA LEU A 31 -18.52 -16.48 10.67
C LEU A 31 -17.12 -16.39 10.06
N TRP A 32 -16.77 -17.30 9.16
CA TRP A 32 -15.47 -17.26 8.47
C TRP A 32 -15.30 -15.98 7.65
N MET A 33 -16.33 -15.55 6.90
CA MET A 33 -16.33 -14.32 6.14
C MET A 33 -16.08 -13.09 7.01
N LEU A 34 -16.70 -13.03 8.21
CA LEU A 34 -16.62 -11.90 9.12
C LEU A 34 -15.37 -11.94 10.00
N TRP A 35 -14.89 -13.14 10.36
CA TRP A 35 -13.75 -13.31 11.26
C TRP A 35 -12.48 -12.65 10.74
N THR A 36 -12.18 -12.82 9.45
CA THR A 36 -10.96 -12.28 8.85
C THR A 36 -10.90 -10.75 8.92
N PRO A 37 -11.89 -9.98 8.42
CA PRO A 37 -11.88 -8.54 8.56
C PRO A 37 -11.95 -8.09 10.03
N PHE A 38 -12.70 -8.79 10.89
CA PHE A 38 -12.77 -8.48 12.32
C PHE A 38 -11.41 -8.61 12.99
N PHE A 39 -10.71 -9.72 12.78
CA PHE A 39 -9.37 -9.96 13.33
C PHE A 39 -8.38 -8.90 12.87
N PHE A 40 -8.39 -8.55 11.58
CA PHE A 40 -7.43 -7.58 11.05
C PHE A 40 -7.77 -6.12 11.33
N THR A 41 -9.02 -5.76 11.64
CA THR A 41 -9.35 -4.39 12.07
C THR A 41 -8.74 -4.03 13.43
N THR A 42 -8.41 -5.01 14.25
CA THR A 42 -7.70 -4.80 15.52
C THR A 42 -6.19 -4.65 15.35
N SER A 43 -5.64 -4.98 14.18
CA SER A 43 -4.21 -4.90 13.89
C SER A 43 -3.80 -3.50 13.42
N LYS A 44 -2.70 -2.98 13.98
CA LYS A 44 -2.12 -1.69 13.58
C LYS A 44 -1.44 -1.72 12.20
N SER A 45 -1.18 -2.91 11.64
CA SER A 45 -0.50 -3.11 10.36
C SER A 45 -1.39 -3.89 9.39
N LEU A 46 -2.24 -3.17 8.67
CA LEU A 46 -3.11 -3.75 7.64
C LEU A 46 -2.38 -3.82 6.30
N ILE A 47 -2.16 -5.03 5.80
CA ILE A 47 -1.73 -5.28 4.43
C ILE A 47 -2.93 -5.81 3.64
N HIS A 48 -3.22 -5.23 2.48
CA HIS A 48 -4.38 -5.57 1.64
C HIS A 48 -4.58 -7.08 1.38
N PRO A 49 -3.52 -7.92 1.22
CA PRO A 49 -3.69 -9.36 1.03
C PRO A 49 -4.36 -10.10 2.19
N TYR A 50 -4.41 -9.55 3.39
CA TYR A 50 -5.02 -10.22 4.55
C TYR A 50 -6.53 -10.42 4.44
N ILE A 51 -7.20 -9.73 3.50
CA ILE A 51 -8.62 -9.96 3.21
C ILE A 51 -8.88 -11.18 2.32
N LEU A 52 -7.84 -11.72 1.64
CA LEU A 52 -7.98 -12.84 0.71
C LEU A 52 -8.66 -14.09 1.31
N PRO A 53 -8.41 -14.50 2.56
CA PRO A 53 -9.11 -15.64 3.15
C PRO A 53 -10.63 -15.49 3.20
N SER A 54 -11.17 -14.26 3.24
CA SER A 54 -12.60 -14.00 3.16
C SER A 54 -13.20 -14.21 1.77
N CYS A 55 -12.38 -14.25 0.74
CA CYS A 55 -12.85 -14.43 -0.64
C CYS A 55 -13.48 -15.80 -0.84
N LEU A 56 -12.95 -16.84 -0.19
CA LEU A 56 -13.46 -18.21 -0.33
C LEU A 56 -14.88 -18.35 0.23
N PRO A 57 -15.17 -18.02 1.51
CA PRO A 57 -16.53 -18.12 2.03
C PRO A 57 -17.52 -17.21 1.29
N VAL A 58 -17.11 -16.03 0.83
CA VAL A 58 -17.96 -15.16 -0.02
C VAL A 58 -18.31 -15.85 -1.32
N SER A 59 -17.35 -16.48 -1.99
CA SER A 59 -17.60 -17.20 -3.25
C SER A 59 -18.54 -18.39 -3.05
N LEU A 60 -18.37 -19.15 -1.97
CA LEU A 60 -19.24 -20.29 -1.64
C LEU A 60 -20.67 -19.84 -1.33
N LEU A 61 -20.84 -18.74 -0.61
CA LEU A 61 -22.16 -18.15 -0.35
C LEU A 61 -22.82 -17.65 -1.65
N ILE A 62 -22.09 -17.03 -2.55
CA ILE A 62 -22.59 -16.60 -3.87
C ILE A 62 -23.07 -17.81 -4.67
N ILE A 63 -22.29 -18.89 -4.69
CA ILE A 63 -22.66 -20.12 -5.42
C ILE A 63 -23.90 -20.75 -4.80
N HIS A 64 -23.95 -20.86 -3.46
CA HIS A 64 -25.09 -21.44 -2.75
C HIS A 64 -26.41 -20.72 -3.07
N PHE A 65 -26.36 -19.37 -3.10
CA PHE A 65 -27.55 -18.54 -3.36
C PHE A 65 -27.67 -18.07 -4.83
N TRP A 66 -26.94 -18.70 -5.73
CA TRP A 66 -26.87 -18.24 -7.14
C TRP A 66 -28.23 -18.06 -7.79
N GLU A 67 -29.16 -19.01 -7.59
CA GLU A 67 -30.47 -18.96 -8.22
C GLU A 67 -31.38 -17.87 -7.62
N GLU A 68 -31.12 -17.46 -6.38
CA GLU A 68 -31.90 -16.45 -5.66
C GLU A 68 -31.37 -15.03 -5.90
N LEU A 69 -30.16 -14.88 -6.44
CA LEU A 69 -29.56 -13.58 -6.72
C LEU A 69 -30.26 -12.90 -7.88
N LYS A 70 -30.97 -11.79 -7.58
CA LYS A 70 -31.54 -10.92 -8.60
C LYS A 70 -30.41 -10.20 -9.36
N ASN A 71 -30.61 -9.97 -10.66
CA ASN A 71 -29.65 -9.23 -11.51
C ASN A 71 -28.23 -9.85 -11.58
N LYS A 72 -28.10 -11.15 -11.36
CA LYS A 72 -26.80 -11.87 -11.38
C LYS A 72 -25.95 -11.56 -12.62
N LYS A 73 -26.59 -11.39 -13.80
CA LYS A 73 -25.88 -11.01 -15.03
C LYS A 73 -25.24 -9.62 -14.96
N VAL A 74 -25.88 -8.67 -14.29
CA VAL A 74 -25.34 -7.30 -14.10
C VAL A 74 -24.17 -7.33 -13.14
N TYR A 75 -24.31 -8.01 -12.00
CA TYR A 75 -23.21 -8.17 -11.04
C TYR A 75 -22.01 -8.86 -11.69
N PHE A 76 -22.24 -9.88 -12.50
CA PHE A 76 -21.17 -10.55 -13.23
C PHE A 76 -20.45 -9.62 -14.20
N LYS A 77 -21.19 -8.85 -15.01
CA LYS A 77 -20.60 -7.87 -15.93
C LYS A 77 -19.75 -6.83 -15.20
N ILE A 78 -20.23 -6.31 -14.07
CA ILE A 78 -19.50 -5.33 -13.26
C ILE A 78 -18.24 -6.00 -12.63
N ALA A 79 -18.39 -7.21 -12.09
CA ALA A 79 -17.30 -7.92 -11.46
C ALA A 79 -16.15 -8.26 -12.42
N VAL A 80 -16.44 -8.50 -13.68
CA VAL A 80 -15.44 -8.74 -14.73
C VAL A 80 -14.96 -7.43 -15.35
N GLY A 81 -15.88 -6.52 -15.68
CA GLY A 81 -15.57 -5.27 -16.36
C GLY A 81 -14.72 -4.30 -15.53
N LEU A 82 -14.98 -4.22 -14.21
CA LEU A 82 -14.23 -3.31 -13.34
C LEU A 82 -12.74 -3.65 -13.24
N PRO A 83 -12.31 -4.89 -12.98
CA PRO A 83 -10.90 -5.26 -13.02
C PRO A 83 -10.23 -5.02 -14.37
N ILE A 84 -10.93 -5.32 -15.47
CA ILE A 84 -10.43 -5.06 -16.83
C ILE A 84 -10.22 -3.57 -17.04
N LEU A 85 -11.19 -2.74 -16.65
CA LEU A 85 -11.08 -1.29 -16.74
C LEU A 85 -9.90 -0.76 -15.92
N ILE A 86 -9.75 -1.20 -14.67
CA ILE A 86 -8.61 -0.83 -13.81
C ILE A 86 -7.29 -1.22 -14.46
N PHE A 87 -7.21 -2.44 -15.01
CA PHE A 87 -6.01 -2.92 -15.69
C PHE A 87 -5.67 -2.08 -16.93
N MET A 88 -6.67 -1.73 -17.74
CA MET A 88 -6.50 -0.86 -18.91
C MET A 88 -6.02 0.55 -18.50
N VAL A 89 -6.58 1.11 -17.43
CA VAL A 89 -6.14 2.41 -16.87
C VAL A 89 -4.70 2.33 -16.36
N GLN A 90 -4.28 1.21 -15.77
CA GLN A 90 -2.89 1.02 -15.35
C GLN A 90 -1.95 0.91 -16.55
N LEU A 91 -2.31 0.16 -17.58
CA LEU A 91 -1.51 0.03 -18.80
C LEU A 91 -1.39 1.34 -19.59
N SER A 92 -2.43 2.16 -19.62
CA SER A 92 -2.42 3.47 -20.30
C SER A 92 -1.47 4.49 -19.65
N GLY A 93 -0.99 4.21 -18.44
CA GLY A 93 -0.11 5.12 -17.70
C GLY A 93 -0.81 6.34 -17.08
N ILE A 94 -2.13 6.53 -17.29
CA ILE A 94 -2.91 7.64 -16.71
C ILE A 94 -2.83 7.63 -15.18
N ALA A 95 -2.74 6.44 -14.58
CA ALA A 95 -2.64 6.29 -13.13
C ALA A 95 -1.21 6.51 -12.59
N LYS A 96 -0.18 6.63 -13.45
CA LYS A 96 1.22 6.83 -13.01
C LYS A 96 1.38 7.95 -11.98
N PRO A 97 0.88 9.18 -12.19
CA PRO A 97 1.07 10.27 -11.23
C PRO A 97 0.48 9.97 -9.84
N LEU A 98 -0.58 9.15 -9.78
CA LEU A 98 -1.25 8.82 -8.51
C LEU A 98 -0.38 7.97 -7.59
N TYR A 99 0.38 6.99 -8.12
CA TYR A 99 1.20 6.11 -7.29
C TYR A 99 2.68 6.50 -7.27
N GLU A 100 3.20 7.18 -8.27
CA GLU A 100 4.57 7.73 -8.24
C GLU A 100 4.74 8.73 -7.10
N HIS A 101 3.75 9.60 -6.89
CA HIS A 101 3.77 10.55 -5.77
C HIS A 101 3.48 9.93 -4.39
N THR A 102 3.10 8.65 -4.31
CA THR A 102 2.80 7.97 -3.04
C THR A 102 3.86 6.96 -2.63
N THR A 103 4.74 6.56 -3.55
CA THR A 103 5.80 5.57 -3.32
C THR A 103 7.18 6.20 -3.40
N ASP A 104 8.19 5.54 -2.84
CA ASP A 104 9.59 5.99 -2.93
C ASP A 104 10.25 5.56 -4.25
N LYS A 105 9.50 4.91 -5.17
CA LYS A 105 10.00 4.42 -6.45
C LYS A 105 10.72 5.52 -7.24
N TYR A 106 10.03 6.65 -7.40
CA TYR A 106 10.55 7.79 -8.15
C TYR A 106 11.79 8.39 -7.46
N LEU A 107 11.77 8.54 -6.14
CA LEU A 107 12.89 9.10 -5.36
C LEU A 107 14.16 8.26 -5.46
N ILE A 108 14.02 6.95 -5.67
CA ILE A 108 15.14 6.00 -5.76
C ILE A 108 15.61 5.86 -7.21
N ALA A 109 14.68 5.82 -8.18
CA ALA A 109 14.99 5.62 -9.59
C ALA A 109 15.54 6.87 -10.31
N ALA A 110 15.13 8.06 -9.87
CA ALA A 110 15.49 9.33 -10.53
C ALA A 110 16.95 9.75 -10.33
N THR A 111 17.71 9.01 -9.53
CA THR A 111 19.07 9.44 -9.16
C THR A 111 20.09 8.35 -9.46
N SER A 112 21.29 8.77 -9.87
CA SER A 112 22.44 7.89 -10.14
C SER A 112 22.62 6.85 -9.04
N GLN A 113 22.62 5.57 -9.40
CA GLN A 113 22.74 4.44 -8.48
C GLN A 113 24.13 4.35 -7.79
N GLU A 114 25.06 5.23 -8.15
CA GLU A 114 26.44 5.20 -7.70
C GLU A 114 26.64 5.67 -6.26
N LEU A 115 25.73 6.52 -5.74
CA LEU A 115 25.88 7.04 -4.38
C LEU A 115 25.15 6.18 -3.35
N PRO A 116 25.77 5.92 -2.16
CA PRO A 116 25.14 5.20 -1.08
C PRO A 116 23.84 5.88 -0.64
N LEU A 117 22.78 5.09 -0.46
CA LEU A 117 21.45 5.57 -0.09
C LEU A 117 21.15 5.26 1.37
N TYR A 118 20.79 6.29 2.11
CA TYR A 118 20.45 6.22 3.52
C TYR A 118 19.02 6.63 3.81
N SER A 119 18.48 6.20 4.94
CA SER A 119 17.23 6.67 5.52
C SER A 119 17.44 6.97 6.98
N LEU A 120 17.00 8.12 7.45
CA LEU A 120 17.17 8.54 8.84
C LEU A 120 16.18 7.77 9.73
N GLU A 121 16.71 7.09 10.77
CA GLU A 121 15.97 6.36 11.81
C GLU A 121 15.07 5.22 11.30
N GLN A 122 14.32 5.42 10.24
CA GLN A 122 13.33 4.45 9.75
C GLN A 122 13.36 4.35 8.21
N LYS A 123 13.24 3.15 7.70
CA LYS A 123 12.99 2.89 6.28
C LYS A 123 11.57 2.39 6.06
N THR A 124 10.96 2.77 4.95
CA THR A 124 9.68 2.22 4.54
C THR A 124 9.86 0.91 3.76
N TYR A 125 8.82 0.07 3.73
CA TYR A 125 8.80 -1.10 2.84
C TYR A 125 9.00 -0.70 1.37
N SER A 126 8.44 0.43 0.96
CA SER A 126 8.60 0.99 -0.38
C SER A 126 10.07 1.30 -0.68
N SER A 127 10.77 2.01 0.21
CA SER A 127 12.18 2.34 0.01
C SER A 127 13.07 1.09 0.00
N GLN A 128 12.78 0.12 0.86
CA GLN A 128 13.51 -1.16 0.89
C GLN A 128 13.32 -1.97 -0.40
N PHE A 129 12.07 -2.04 -0.89
CA PHE A 129 11.73 -2.79 -2.11
C PHE A 129 12.40 -2.18 -3.35
N TYR A 130 12.22 -0.87 -3.56
CA TYR A 130 12.75 -0.20 -4.77
C TYR A 130 14.26 0.01 -4.75
N SER A 131 14.90 0.06 -3.58
CA SER A 131 16.36 0.06 -3.45
C SER A 131 16.97 -1.35 -3.55
N GLN A 132 16.15 -2.39 -3.76
CA GLN A 132 16.61 -3.80 -3.73
C GLN A 132 17.37 -4.14 -2.43
N GLY A 133 16.95 -3.55 -1.31
CA GLY A 133 17.56 -3.77 0.00
C GLY A 133 18.86 -2.99 0.25
N THR A 134 19.35 -2.20 -0.69
CA THR A 134 20.62 -1.46 -0.55
C THR A 134 20.54 -0.26 0.40
N ILE A 135 19.32 0.25 0.66
CA ILE A 135 19.13 1.37 1.58
C ILE A 135 19.53 0.99 3.01
N LYS A 136 20.38 1.79 3.64
CA LYS A 136 20.81 1.62 5.01
C LYS A 136 20.11 2.59 5.95
N ILE A 137 19.73 2.12 7.14
CA ILE A 137 19.21 2.98 8.21
C ILE A 137 20.40 3.57 8.93
N ILE A 138 20.38 4.86 9.21
CA ILE A 138 21.36 5.57 10.02
C ILE A 138 20.67 6.31 11.17
N SER A 139 21.34 6.41 12.31
CA SER A 139 20.91 7.24 13.42
C SER A 139 21.18 8.72 13.15
N GLN A 140 20.62 9.60 13.99
CA GLN A 140 20.90 11.03 13.92
C GLN A 140 22.40 11.32 14.13
N GLU A 141 23.05 10.58 15.02
CA GLU A 141 24.49 10.72 15.31
C GLU A 141 25.34 10.33 14.10
N GLU A 142 25.04 9.16 13.50
CA GLU A 142 25.73 8.69 12.29
C GLU A 142 25.49 9.65 11.10
N PHE A 143 24.30 10.26 11.01
CA PHE A 143 24.02 11.25 9.99
C PHE A 143 24.92 12.47 10.14
N THR A 144 25.05 13.02 11.36
CA THR A 144 25.94 14.16 11.63
C THR A 144 27.40 13.83 11.29
N GLN A 145 27.88 12.66 11.71
CA GLN A 145 29.25 12.21 11.37
C GLN A 145 29.46 12.09 9.85
N LYS A 146 28.42 11.69 9.09
CA LYS A 146 28.51 11.59 7.62
C LYS A 146 28.50 12.95 6.94
N LEU A 147 27.91 13.98 7.54
CA LEU A 147 27.97 15.35 7.01
C LEU A 147 29.37 15.96 7.16
N ASP A 148 30.12 15.51 8.16
CA ASP A 148 31.52 15.93 8.36
C ASP A 148 32.50 15.11 7.53
N ALA A 149 32.04 13.97 6.97
CA ALA A 149 32.84 13.14 6.09
C ALA A 149 32.90 13.72 4.67
N THR A 150 33.99 13.48 3.97
CA THR A 150 34.21 13.96 2.58
C THR A 150 33.55 13.09 1.51
N THR A 151 32.67 12.16 1.89
CA THR A 151 32.02 11.21 0.98
C THR A 151 30.61 11.64 0.62
N ALA A 152 30.32 11.76 -0.67
CA ALA A 152 28.98 12.06 -1.16
C ALA A 152 27.99 10.91 -0.86
N PHE A 153 26.78 11.26 -0.50
CA PHE A 153 25.70 10.28 -0.24
C PHE A 153 24.31 10.84 -0.56
N ARG A 154 23.33 9.94 -0.57
CA ARG A 154 21.90 10.28 -0.70
C ARG A 154 21.18 9.92 0.59
N ILE A 155 20.18 10.73 0.96
CA ILE A 155 19.35 10.46 2.11
C ILE A 155 17.88 10.73 1.81
N LEU A 156 17.00 9.86 2.30
CA LEU A 156 15.56 10.05 2.26
C LEU A 156 15.10 10.58 3.62
N LEU A 157 14.54 11.79 3.62
CA LEU A 157 13.99 12.44 4.81
C LEU A 157 12.49 12.65 4.65
N SER A 158 11.74 12.46 5.72
CA SER A 158 10.36 12.92 5.80
C SER A 158 10.33 14.45 5.94
N LYS A 159 9.18 15.06 5.62
CA LYS A 159 9.01 16.51 5.80
C LYS A 159 9.21 16.95 7.25
N ALA A 160 8.78 16.11 8.21
CA ALA A 160 8.99 16.38 9.64
C ALA A 160 10.48 16.30 10.02
N GLN A 161 11.20 15.28 9.54
CA GLN A 161 12.64 15.18 9.78
C GLN A 161 13.41 16.35 9.17
N TRP A 162 13.05 16.76 7.95
CA TRP A 162 13.65 17.91 7.31
C TRP A 162 13.46 19.21 8.11
N SER A 163 12.24 19.46 8.59
CA SER A 163 11.97 20.67 9.39
C SER A 163 12.59 20.63 10.79
N ALA A 164 12.99 19.47 11.28
CA ALA A 164 13.69 19.31 12.56
C ALA A 164 15.21 19.51 12.45
N LEU A 165 15.76 19.55 11.23
CA LEU A 165 17.19 19.83 11.01
C LEU A 165 17.48 21.32 11.18
N ASP A 166 18.63 21.64 11.73
CA ASP A 166 19.15 23.00 11.80
C ASP A 166 19.45 23.59 10.41
N ILE A 167 19.46 24.90 10.31
CA ILE A 167 19.64 25.63 9.04
C ILE A 167 21.01 25.32 8.41
N GLU A 168 22.03 25.13 9.22
CA GLU A 168 23.36 24.78 8.73
C GLU A 168 23.36 23.41 8.02
N THR A 169 22.80 22.39 8.64
CA THR A 169 22.64 21.06 8.05
C THR A 169 21.78 21.10 6.78
N GLN A 170 20.67 21.86 6.79
CA GLN A 170 19.84 22.01 5.60
C GLN A 170 20.62 22.65 4.45
N SER A 171 21.50 23.62 4.71
CA SER A 171 22.29 24.28 3.68
C SER A 171 23.33 23.38 2.99
N LYS A 172 23.78 22.32 3.68
CA LYS A 172 24.71 21.31 3.15
C LYS A 172 24.02 20.29 2.23
N LEU A 173 22.70 20.24 2.23
CA LEU A 173 21.90 19.23 1.51
C LEU A 173 21.18 19.84 0.31
N THR A 174 21.34 19.24 -0.85
CA THR A 174 20.61 19.64 -2.06
C THR A 174 19.38 18.77 -2.24
N GLN A 175 18.19 19.38 -2.17
CA GLN A 175 16.95 18.68 -2.46
C GLN A 175 16.87 18.34 -3.96
N LYS A 176 16.53 17.10 -4.28
CA LYS A 176 16.34 16.63 -5.67
C LYS A 176 14.87 16.44 -5.99
N ASP A 177 14.26 15.39 -5.43
CA ASP A 177 12.90 14.99 -5.75
C ASP A 177 12.09 14.77 -4.47
N CYS A 178 10.76 15.04 -4.56
CA CYS A 178 9.85 14.85 -3.44
C CYS A 178 8.62 14.04 -3.86
N ASN A 179 8.17 13.19 -2.96
CA ASN A 179 6.82 12.64 -2.99
C ASN A 179 5.95 13.32 -1.91
N LYS A 180 4.72 12.85 -1.71
CA LYS A 180 3.81 13.43 -0.72
C LYS A 180 4.34 13.39 0.72
N LYS A 181 5.20 12.43 1.06
CA LYS A 181 5.64 12.12 2.43
C LYS A 181 7.11 12.43 2.68
N ARG A 182 7.96 12.29 1.66
CA ARG A 182 9.42 12.32 1.76
C ARG A 182 10.05 13.03 0.59
N CYS A 183 11.29 13.52 0.80
CA CYS A 183 12.14 14.04 -0.25
C CYS A 183 13.48 13.30 -0.24
N SER A 184 14.10 13.25 -1.40
CA SER A 184 15.46 12.78 -1.61
C SER A 184 16.40 13.98 -1.57
N TYR A 185 17.45 13.88 -0.77
CA TYR A 185 18.49 14.90 -0.64
C TYR A 185 19.85 14.30 -0.96
N HIS A 186 20.69 15.12 -1.56
CA HIS A 186 22.08 14.79 -1.87
C HIS A 186 23.00 15.63 -1.02
N PHE A 187 23.96 14.99 -0.42
CA PHE A 187 25.13 15.61 0.15
C PHE A 187 26.29 15.45 -0.82
N ILE A 188 26.88 16.55 -1.25
CA ILE A 188 28.09 16.59 -2.06
C ILE A 188 29.04 17.52 -1.31
N PRO A 189 30.17 16.99 -0.78
CA PRO A 189 31.13 17.83 -0.08
C PRO A 189 31.69 18.88 -1.04
N LEU A 190 31.80 20.11 -0.56
CA LEU A 190 32.53 21.17 -1.28
C LEU A 190 34.02 20.85 -1.19
N ASN A 191 34.67 20.67 -2.32
CA ASN A 191 36.13 20.50 -2.38
C ASN A 191 36.85 21.80 -2.01
#